data_e61a9d58de9ddbdd1c511f129816aba2
#
_entry.id   e61a9d58de9ddbdd1c511f129816aba2
#
_cell.length_a   1.000
_cell.length_b   1.000
_cell.length_c   1.000
_cell.angle_alpha   90.00
_cell.angle_beta   90.00
_cell.angle_gamma   90.00
#
_symmetry.space_group_name_H-M   'P 1'
#
loop_
_entity.id
_entity.type
_entity.pdbx_description
1 polymer ?
#
loop_
_entity_poly.entity_id
_entity_poly.type
_entity_poly.pdbx_seq_one_letter_code
_entity_poly.pdbx_strand_id
1 'polypeptide(L)'
;MVGQGLLNPANYHPENKNAAYLRGIAAWYQYRAGQPWLARASNLTNIFLQLGETVPTLTPADYVDVERIRAVAVFDTVSSMGIPKPEPDGWLGYDFNIANTDLSPKVLNGFHVLAADENRANFFPTYWTPRDNTTQVIFPGSHSDVGGGYPETGLSDRALEWMFSNLSAQGLRFDRQNIRALAPNPTGDAHDDGGSLPWSVLPKAPREFPMTVFGGRPAFTADPSIGERWGKPVNVLPANSRSAYKAIGVFAAVKPLFS
;
A
#
# COMPACT_ATOMS: atom_id res chain seq x y z
N MET A 1 4.53 11.36 10.99
CA MET A 1 5.20 10.67 12.13
C MET A 1 6.72 10.81 12.11
N VAL A 2 7.41 10.59 10.99
CA VAL A 2 8.88 10.72 10.94
C VAL A 2 9.40 12.10 11.32
N GLY A 3 8.63 13.16 11.07
CA GLY A 3 8.98 14.53 11.46
C GLY A 3 8.85 14.84 12.95
N GLN A 4 8.08 14.05 13.69
CA GLN A 4 7.87 14.20 15.13
C GLN A 4 8.69 13.20 15.96
N GLY A 5 9.29 12.19 15.34
CA GLY A 5 9.94 11.08 16.02
C GLY A 5 8.98 9.91 16.33
N LEU A 6 9.49 8.93 17.06
CA LEU A 6 8.74 7.79 17.60
C LEU A 6 8.38 8.08 19.05
N LEU A 7 7.25 7.57 19.51
CA LEU A 7 6.92 7.61 20.93
C LEU A 7 8.01 6.88 21.73
N ASN A 8 8.49 7.54 22.80
CA ASN A 8 9.51 6.98 23.66
C ASN A 8 8.94 5.79 24.45
N PRO A 9 9.42 4.57 24.24
CA PRO A 9 8.92 3.39 24.93
C PRO A 9 9.15 3.42 26.44
N ALA A 10 10.12 4.20 26.94
CA ALA A 10 10.35 4.37 28.36
C ALA A 10 9.19 5.10 29.09
N ASN A 11 8.33 5.78 28.35
CA ASN A 11 7.21 6.55 28.89
C ASN A 11 5.90 5.74 28.99
N TYR A 12 5.91 4.45 28.71
CA TYR A 12 4.75 3.58 28.92
C TYR A 12 5.17 2.16 29.30
N HIS A 13 4.30 1.48 30.01
CA HIS A 13 4.49 0.10 30.41
C HIS A 13 3.76 -0.83 29.43
N PRO A 14 4.43 -1.88 28.89
CA PRO A 14 3.82 -2.79 27.90
C PRO A 14 2.53 -3.47 28.39
N GLU A 15 2.39 -3.65 29.69
CA GLU A 15 1.20 -4.20 30.34
C GLU A 15 0.00 -3.23 30.29
N ASN A 16 0.24 -1.93 30.17
CA ASN A 16 -0.83 -0.93 30.05
C ASN A 16 -1.13 -0.59 28.58
N LYS A 17 -1.76 -1.53 27.90
CA LYS A 17 -2.10 -1.38 26.47
C LYS A 17 -3.01 -0.18 26.18
N ASN A 18 -3.92 0.15 27.10
CA ASN A 18 -4.82 1.28 26.91
C ASN A 18 -4.06 2.61 26.93
N ALA A 19 -3.15 2.81 27.89
CA ALA A 19 -2.33 4.00 27.95
C ALA A 19 -1.43 4.13 26.69
N ALA A 20 -0.84 3.03 26.22
CA ALA A 20 -0.03 3.02 25.00
C ALA A 20 -0.89 3.40 23.77
N TYR A 21 -2.10 2.88 23.66
CA TYR A 21 -3.05 3.21 22.61
C TYR A 21 -3.44 4.68 22.61
N LEU A 22 -3.81 5.24 23.77
CA LEU A 22 -4.18 6.65 23.90
C LEU A 22 -3.02 7.58 23.56
N ARG A 23 -1.78 7.23 23.90
CA ARG A 23 -0.59 7.98 23.48
C ARG A 23 -0.38 7.90 21.96
N GLY A 24 -0.62 6.74 21.34
CA GLY A 24 -0.61 6.59 19.89
C GLY A 24 -1.62 7.50 19.20
N ILE A 25 -2.84 7.58 19.74
CA ILE A 25 -3.88 8.51 19.26
C ILE A 25 -3.42 9.95 19.41
N ALA A 26 -2.87 10.35 20.58
CA ALA A 26 -2.38 11.69 20.82
C ALA A 26 -1.28 12.09 19.81
N ALA A 27 -0.33 11.19 19.56
CA ALA A 27 0.72 11.41 18.57
C ALA A 27 0.15 11.57 17.15
N TRP A 28 -0.86 10.78 16.80
CA TRP A 28 -1.56 10.90 15.54
C TRP A 28 -2.27 12.25 15.40
N TYR A 29 -2.93 12.74 16.44
CA TYR A 29 -3.57 14.06 16.43
C TYR A 29 -2.56 15.19 16.25
N GLN A 30 -1.44 15.16 16.97
CA GLN A 30 -0.40 16.17 16.83
C GLN A 30 0.19 16.16 15.41
N TYR A 31 0.43 14.97 14.85
CA TYR A 31 0.89 14.84 13.46
C TYR A 31 -0.11 15.46 12.48
N ARG A 32 -1.39 15.14 12.62
CA ARG A 32 -2.45 15.68 11.75
C ARG A 32 -2.59 17.20 11.84
N ALA A 33 -2.53 17.75 13.04
CA ALA A 33 -2.63 19.19 13.25
C ALA A 33 -1.55 19.96 12.51
N GLY A 34 -0.37 19.36 12.31
CA GLY A 34 0.72 19.92 11.51
C GLY A 34 0.59 19.72 10.00
N GLN A 35 -0.46 19.05 9.51
CA GLN A 35 -0.63 18.71 8.08
C GLN A 35 -1.91 19.35 7.52
N PRO A 36 -1.82 20.45 6.74
CA PRO A 36 -3.01 21.16 6.23
C PRO A 36 -3.96 20.27 5.40
N TRP A 37 -3.43 19.29 4.69
CA TRP A 37 -4.20 18.36 3.85
C TRP A 37 -4.98 17.30 4.64
N LEU A 38 -4.58 17.02 5.89
CA LEU A 38 -5.31 16.11 6.80
C LEU A 38 -6.41 16.80 7.60
N ALA A 39 -6.52 18.12 7.54
CA ALA A 39 -7.50 18.89 8.33
C ALA A 39 -8.96 18.51 8.02
N ARG A 40 -9.24 17.97 6.83
CA ARG A 40 -10.59 17.54 6.41
C ARG A 40 -11.02 16.19 7.00
N ALA A 41 -10.12 15.40 7.54
CA ALA A 41 -10.45 14.09 8.14
C ALA A 41 -10.91 14.22 9.62
N SER A 42 -11.68 15.25 9.96
CA SER A 42 -12.09 15.58 11.32
C SER A 42 -13.04 14.55 11.99
N ASN A 43 -13.68 13.69 11.20
CA ASN A 43 -14.74 12.82 11.73
C ASN A 43 -14.24 11.63 12.56
N LEU A 44 -13.01 11.13 12.34
CA LEU A 44 -12.44 10.09 13.20
C LEU A 44 -12.15 10.60 14.63
N THR A 45 -11.83 11.88 14.76
CA THR A 45 -11.61 12.53 16.05
C THR A 45 -12.85 12.41 16.95
N ASN A 46 -14.04 12.63 16.37
CA ASN A 46 -15.29 12.58 17.11
C ASN A 46 -15.68 11.17 17.55
N ILE A 47 -15.31 10.13 16.78
CA ILE A 47 -15.61 8.73 17.15
C ILE A 47 -14.84 8.34 18.42
N PHE A 48 -13.58 8.74 18.55
CA PHE A 48 -12.78 8.42 19.73
C PHE A 48 -13.11 9.29 20.93
N LEU A 49 -13.48 10.56 20.74
CA LEU A 49 -13.96 11.43 21.83
C LEU A 49 -15.32 10.99 22.38
N GLN A 50 -16.14 10.31 21.57
CA GLN A 50 -17.43 9.73 22.03
C GLN A 50 -17.23 8.54 22.98
N LEU A 51 -16.03 7.96 23.06
CA LEU A 51 -15.73 6.87 24.00
C LEU A 51 -15.40 7.36 25.42
N GLY A 52 -15.44 8.66 25.69
CA GLY A 52 -15.23 9.24 27.02
C GLY A 52 -13.79 9.15 27.55
N GLU A 53 -12.85 8.79 26.72
CA GLU A 53 -11.43 8.64 27.09
C GLU A 53 -10.69 9.97 27.00
N THR A 54 -9.88 10.28 27.99
CA THR A 54 -9.02 11.47 27.98
C THR A 54 -7.74 11.19 27.22
N VAL A 55 -7.57 11.84 26.06
CA VAL A 55 -6.35 11.74 25.25
C VAL A 55 -5.23 12.56 25.92
N PRO A 56 -4.07 11.98 26.23
CA PRO A 56 -2.99 12.69 26.90
C PRO A 56 -2.37 13.78 26.00
N THR A 57 -1.92 14.87 26.61
CA THR A 57 -1.10 15.87 25.93
C THR A 57 0.34 15.38 25.88
N LEU A 58 0.91 15.26 24.68
CA LEU A 58 2.30 14.86 24.49
C LEU A 58 3.20 16.09 24.34
N THR A 59 4.39 15.99 24.88
CA THR A 59 5.45 16.98 24.83
C THR A 59 6.64 16.47 24.02
N PRO A 60 7.62 17.31 23.62
CA PRO A 60 8.82 16.81 22.93
C PRO A 60 9.58 15.70 23.69
N ALA A 61 9.53 15.68 25.02
CA ALA A 61 10.14 14.62 25.83
C ALA A 61 9.47 13.24 25.66
N ASP A 62 8.26 13.22 25.11
CA ASP A 62 7.54 11.97 24.82
C ASP A 62 7.99 11.30 23.51
N TYR A 63 8.89 11.93 22.76
CA TYR A 63 9.38 11.42 21.50
C TYR A 63 10.88 11.14 21.52
N VAL A 64 11.25 10.10 20.77
CA VAL A 64 12.64 9.83 20.38
C VAL A 64 12.81 10.23 18.93
N ASP A 65 13.82 11.05 18.63
CA ASP A 65 14.07 11.46 17.24
C ASP A 65 14.47 10.24 16.38
N VAL A 66 14.01 10.27 15.15
CA VAL A 66 14.36 9.27 14.13
C VAL A 66 15.27 9.97 13.12
N GLU A 67 16.55 9.69 13.20
CA GLU A 67 17.51 10.26 12.26
C GLU A 67 17.32 9.71 10.85
N ARG A 68 17.16 8.38 10.74
CA ARG A 68 17.04 7.67 9.45
C ARG A 68 16.09 6.48 9.56
N ILE A 69 15.37 6.22 8.49
CA ILE A 69 14.60 5.00 8.26
C ILE A 69 15.31 4.23 7.15
N ARG A 70 15.77 3.03 7.45
CA ARG A 70 16.55 2.22 6.52
C ARG A 70 15.76 1.88 5.25
N ALA A 71 14.52 1.47 5.41
CA ALA A 71 13.63 1.18 4.28
C ALA A 71 12.16 1.43 4.66
N VAL A 72 11.37 1.83 3.67
CA VAL A 72 9.91 1.74 3.68
C VAL A 72 9.52 0.79 2.56
N ALA A 73 8.75 -0.22 2.90
CA ALA A 73 8.32 -1.26 1.97
C ALA A 73 6.81 -1.41 2.06
N VAL A 74 6.12 -1.27 0.95
CA VAL A 74 4.65 -1.31 0.92
C VAL A 74 4.15 -2.11 -0.28
N PHE A 75 2.98 -2.73 -0.08
CA PHE A 75 2.25 -3.44 -1.11
C PHE A 75 1.02 -2.62 -1.47
N ASP A 76 0.96 -2.22 -2.72
CA ASP A 76 -0.18 -1.65 -3.43
C ASP A 76 -0.97 -0.61 -2.64
N THR A 77 -0.26 0.37 -2.10
CA THR A 77 -0.85 1.41 -1.27
C THR A 77 -1.90 2.20 -2.05
N VAL A 78 -3.11 2.25 -1.52
CA VAL A 78 -4.22 3.00 -2.09
C VAL A 78 -4.54 4.23 -1.25
N SER A 79 -4.85 5.34 -1.92
CA SER A 79 -5.03 6.65 -1.26
C SER A 79 -6.38 6.85 -0.60
N SER A 80 -7.37 6.07 -0.98
CA SER A 80 -8.74 6.29 -0.52
C SER A 80 -9.46 5.00 -0.16
N MET A 81 -9.18 4.48 1.03
CA MET A 81 -10.15 3.63 1.71
C MET A 81 -11.11 4.53 2.50
N GLY A 82 -11.71 5.54 1.84
CA GLY A 82 -12.71 6.38 2.47
C GLY A 82 -14.02 5.65 2.64
N ILE A 83 -14.65 5.80 3.82
CA ILE A 83 -16.06 5.46 3.96
C ILE A 83 -16.82 6.36 2.98
N PRO A 84 -17.63 5.80 2.06
CA PRO A 84 -18.44 6.61 1.17
C PRO A 84 -19.30 7.58 1.98
N LYS A 85 -19.16 8.86 1.74
CA LYS A 85 -19.96 9.89 2.38
C LYS A 85 -20.92 10.44 1.33
N PRO A 86 -22.24 10.41 1.59
CA PRO A 86 -23.17 11.09 0.71
C PRO A 86 -22.88 12.59 0.71
N GLU A 87 -22.54 13.15 -0.43
CA GLU A 87 -22.45 14.60 -0.61
C GLU A 87 -23.83 15.16 -0.96
N PRO A 88 -24.10 16.46 -0.67
CA PRO A 88 -25.41 17.08 -0.92
C PRO A 88 -25.87 17.05 -2.39
N ASP A 89 -24.96 16.87 -3.33
CA ASP A 89 -25.21 16.76 -4.77
C ASP A 89 -25.49 15.32 -5.24
N GLY A 90 -25.56 14.36 -4.31
CA GLY A 90 -25.84 12.94 -4.59
C GLY A 90 -24.62 12.13 -5.02
N TRP A 91 -23.42 12.72 -5.07
CA TRP A 91 -22.18 12.00 -5.31
C TRP A 91 -21.62 11.39 -4.01
N LEU A 92 -20.89 10.29 -4.15
CA LEU A 92 -20.17 9.70 -3.02
C LEU A 92 -18.79 10.37 -2.91
N GLY A 93 -18.65 11.27 -1.95
CA GLY A 93 -17.36 11.82 -1.56
C GLY A 93 -16.58 10.83 -0.68
N TYR A 94 -15.26 10.90 -0.69
CA TYR A 94 -14.38 10.08 0.14
C TYR A 94 -13.55 10.98 1.06
N ASP A 95 -13.70 10.79 2.36
CA ASP A 95 -13.10 11.69 3.37
C ASP A 95 -11.60 11.44 3.65
N PHE A 96 -10.95 10.47 2.99
CA PHE A 96 -9.59 10.08 3.34
C PHE A 96 -8.64 10.10 2.15
N ASN A 97 -7.91 11.18 2.01
CA ASN A 97 -6.63 11.18 1.30
C ASN A 97 -5.50 11.12 2.36
N ILE A 98 -5.14 9.90 2.80
CA ILE A 98 -4.13 9.69 3.85
C ILE A 98 -2.72 9.60 3.25
N ALA A 99 -2.61 9.46 1.95
CA ALA A 99 -1.37 9.13 1.31
C ALA A 99 -0.56 10.37 0.94
N ASN A 100 0.57 10.52 1.59
CA ASN A 100 1.63 11.42 1.12
C ASN A 100 2.45 10.66 0.06
N THR A 101 2.48 11.20 -1.16
CA THR A 101 3.26 10.65 -2.27
C THR A 101 4.77 10.88 -2.10
N ASP A 102 5.16 11.82 -1.24
CA ASP A 102 6.54 12.11 -0.96
C ASP A 102 7.04 11.35 0.26
N LEU A 103 7.96 10.43 0.06
CA LEU A 103 8.66 9.81 1.18
C LEU A 103 9.53 10.85 1.89
N SER A 104 9.55 10.80 3.23
CA SER A 104 10.43 11.64 4.02
C SER A 104 11.89 11.52 3.54
N PRO A 105 12.66 12.60 3.51
CA PRO A 105 14.10 12.54 3.20
C PRO A 105 14.91 11.69 4.20
N LYS A 106 14.34 11.40 5.38
CA LYS A 106 14.93 10.45 6.34
C LYS A 106 14.85 8.98 5.88
N VAL A 107 14.04 8.67 4.86
CA VAL A 107 13.91 7.31 4.29
C VAL A 107 15.05 7.06 3.30
N LEU A 108 15.87 6.06 3.59
CA LEU A 108 17.04 5.73 2.77
C LEU A 108 16.67 4.90 1.54
N ASN A 109 15.64 4.05 1.63
CA ASN A 109 15.19 3.21 0.53
C ASN A 109 13.67 3.07 0.57
N GLY A 110 13.02 3.14 -0.60
CA GLY A 110 11.60 2.90 -0.77
C GLY A 110 11.33 1.76 -1.75
N PHE A 111 10.52 0.78 -1.35
CA PHE A 111 10.10 -0.34 -2.19
C PHE A 111 8.58 -0.41 -2.24
N HIS A 112 8.03 -0.27 -3.43
CA HIS A 112 6.59 -0.27 -3.65
C HIS A 112 6.21 -1.31 -4.70
N VAL A 113 5.44 -2.29 -4.30
CA VAL A 113 4.84 -3.28 -5.19
C VAL A 113 3.46 -2.78 -5.61
N LEU A 114 3.13 -2.84 -6.90
CA LEU A 114 1.89 -2.34 -7.49
C LEU A 114 1.16 -3.46 -8.22
N ALA A 115 -0.17 -3.50 -8.08
CA ALA A 115 -1.03 -4.47 -8.74
C ALA A 115 -1.40 -4.02 -10.16
N ALA A 116 -1.15 -4.87 -11.17
CA ALA A 116 -1.45 -4.59 -12.57
C ALA A 116 -2.95 -4.66 -12.89
N ASP A 117 -3.67 -5.56 -12.22
CA ASP A 117 -5.01 -5.98 -12.62
C ASP A 117 -6.11 -5.49 -11.67
N GLU A 118 -5.79 -4.64 -10.70
CA GLU A 118 -6.80 -3.98 -9.90
C GLU A 118 -7.63 -3.02 -10.75
N ASN A 119 -8.93 -3.23 -10.76
CA ASN A 119 -9.85 -2.48 -11.63
C ASN A 119 -10.94 -1.71 -10.89
N ARG A 120 -10.98 -1.75 -9.56
CA ARG A 120 -11.92 -0.95 -8.76
C ARG A 120 -11.47 0.50 -8.75
N ALA A 121 -12.32 1.42 -9.21
CA ALA A 121 -11.99 2.84 -9.31
C ALA A 121 -11.54 3.45 -7.97
N ASN A 122 -12.08 2.94 -6.85
CA ASN A 122 -11.75 3.42 -5.51
C ASN A 122 -10.40 2.91 -4.97
N PHE A 123 -9.76 1.98 -5.67
CA PHE A 123 -8.46 1.42 -5.33
C PHE A 123 -7.35 2.04 -6.20
N PHE A 124 -7.41 3.36 -6.39
CA PHE A 124 -6.35 4.08 -7.07
C PHE A 124 -5.05 3.98 -6.29
N PRO A 125 -3.95 3.56 -6.94
CA PRO A 125 -2.68 3.42 -6.27
C PRO A 125 -2.09 4.80 -5.96
N THR A 126 -1.45 4.89 -4.81
CA THR A 126 -0.68 6.08 -4.41
C THR A 126 0.74 5.93 -4.92
N TYR A 127 0.99 6.42 -6.12
CA TYR A 127 2.34 6.43 -6.67
C TYR A 127 3.24 7.38 -5.88
N TRP A 128 4.42 6.92 -5.53
CA TRP A 128 5.41 7.79 -4.92
C TRP A 128 6.07 8.69 -5.96
N THR A 129 6.40 9.90 -5.54
CA THR A 129 7.28 10.78 -6.30
C THR A 129 8.60 10.05 -6.53
N PRO A 130 9.04 9.87 -7.79
CA PRO A 130 10.26 9.14 -8.10
C PRO A 130 11.49 9.81 -7.50
N ARG A 131 12.38 9.01 -6.93
CA ARG A 131 13.70 9.41 -6.41
C ARG A 131 14.69 8.28 -6.67
N ASP A 132 16.00 8.58 -6.61
CA ASP A 132 17.07 7.59 -6.85
C ASP A 132 17.00 6.37 -5.92
N ASN A 133 16.45 6.56 -4.73
CA ASN A 133 16.32 5.55 -3.72
C ASN A 133 14.89 4.97 -3.59
N THR A 134 14.03 5.17 -4.59
CA THR A 134 12.70 4.57 -4.64
C THR A 134 12.58 3.61 -5.83
N THR A 135 12.00 2.46 -5.60
CA THR A 135 11.72 1.45 -6.62
C THR A 135 10.25 1.08 -6.56
N GLN A 136 9.54 1.27 -7.68
CA GLN A 136 8.13 0.93 -7.82
C GLN A 136 8.01 -0.12 -8.92
N VAL A 137 7.52 -1.31 -8.57
CA VAL A 137 7.45 -2.46 -9.47
C VAL A 137 6.04 -2.98 -9.57
N ILE A 138 5.60 -3.22 -10.80
CA ILE A 138 4.27 -3.67 -11.14
C ILE A 138 4.29 -5.19 -11.26
N PHE A 139 3.36 -5.85 -10.57
CA PHE A 139 3.18 -7.32 -10.56
C PHE A 139 1.81 -7.68 -11.13
N PRO A 140 1.64 -8.88 -11.71
CA PRO A 140 0.34 -9.34 -12.17
C PRO A 140 -0.59 -9.64 -11.00
N GLY A 141 -1.88 -9.43 -11.19
CA GLY A 141 -2.94 -9.69 -10.23
C GLY A 141 -3.60 -8.43 -9.68
N SER A 142 -4.68 -8.64 -8.92
CA SER A 142 -5.43 -7.60 -8.21
C SER A 142 -4.72 -7.17 -6.93
N HIS A 143 -5.31 -6.25 -6.19
CA HIS A 143 -4.77 -5.72 -4.92
C HIS A 143 -4.37 -6.83 -3.95
N SER A 144 -5.26 -7.79 -3.71
CA SER A 144 -5.00 -8.88 -2.77
C SER A 144 -4.20 -10.04 -3.36
N ASP A 145 -4.15 -10.20 -4.69
CA ASP A 145 -3.21 -11.10 -5.34
C ASP A 145 -1.75 -10.67 -5.14
N VAL A 146 -1.52 -9.37 -5.06
CA VAL A 146 -0.20 -8.79 -4.88
C VAL A 146 0.12 -8.59 -3.41
N GLY A 147 -0.83 -8.08 -2.63
CA GLY A 147 -0.68 -7.79 -1.20
C GLY A 147 -0.83 -9.01 -0.29
N GLY A 148 -1.39 -10.11 -0.80
CA GLY A 148 -1.74 -11.29 -0.02
C GLY A 148 -3.15 -11.22 0.54
N GLY A 149 -3.63 -12.35 1.04
CA GLY A 149 -4.96 -12.49 1.65
C GLY A 149 -5.79 -13.64 1.10
N TYR A 150 -5.43 -14.16 -0.07
CA TYR A 150 -6.06 -15.33 -0.65
C TYR A 150 -5.35 -16.64 -0.30
N PRO A 151 -6.06 -17.77 -0.29
CA PRO A 151 -5.45 -19.11 -0.14
C PRO A 151 -4.47 -19.43 -1.28
N GLU A 152 -4.78 -18.96 -2.50
CA GLU A 152 -3.97 -19.11 -3.72
C GLU A 152 -2.85 -18.06 -3.71
N THR A 153 -1.69 -18.42 -3.18
CA THR A 153 -0.61 -17.46 -2.89
C THR A 153 0.43 -17.31 -4.00
N GLY A 154 0.26 -17.98 -5.14
CA GLY A 154 1.29 -18.00 -6.18
C GLY A 154 1.74 -16.62 -6.67
N LEU A 155 0.81 -15.69 -6.84
CA LEU A 155 1.11 -14.31 -7.25
C LEU A 155 1.67 -13.48 -6.09
N SER A 156 1.05 -13.54 -4.92
CA SER A 156 1.53 -12.80 -3.75
C SER A 156 2.89 -13.28 -3.26
N ASP A 157 3.19 -14.57 -3.39
CA ASP A 157 4.51 -15.10 -3.05
C ASP A 157 5.60 -14.54 -3.94
N ARG A 158 5.33 -14.29 -5.21
CA ARG A 158 6.28 -13.64 -6.12
C ARG A 158 6.57 -12.20 -5.68
N ALA A 159 5.55 -11.44 -5.33
CA ALA A 159 5.70 -10.08 -4.82
C ALA A 159 6.46 -10.05 -3.49
N LEU A 160 6.14 -11.00 -2.60
CA LEU A 160 6.79 -11.13 -1.29
C LEU A 160 8.26 -11.56 -1.41
N GLU A 161 8.58 -12.48 -2.32
CA GLU A 161 9.96 -12.90 -2.61
C GLU A 161 10.81 -11.70 -3.08
N TRP A 162 10.27 -10.90 -4.00
CA TRP A 162 10.91 -9.67 -4.45
C TRP A 162 11.15 -8.71 -3.28
N MET A 163 10.14 -8.52 -2.43
CA MET A 163 10.24 -7.64 -1.27
C MET A 163 11.29 -8.13 -0.26
N PHE A 164 11.31 -9.43 0.05
CA PHE A 164 12.33 -10.02 0.92
C PHE A 164 13.74 -9.85 0.38
N SER A 165 13.93 -10.03 -0.91
CA SER A 165 15.24 -9.86 -1.54
C SER A 165 15.74 -8.42 -1.40
N ASN A 166 14.88 -7.44 -1.67
CA ASN A 166 15.24 -6.03 -1.55
C ASN A 166 15.51 -5.60 -0.11
N LEU A 167 14.66 -6.02 0.84
CA LEU A 167 14.85 -5.71 2.26
C LEU A 167 16.09 -6.40 2.84
N SER A 168 16.38 -7.64 2.44
CA SER A 168 17.60 -8.35 2.84
C SER A 168 18.85 -7.64 2.34
N ALA A 169 18.82 -7.10 1.10
CA ALA A 169 19.90 -6.30 0.55
C ALA A 169 20.13 -5.00 1.36
N GLN A 170 19.11 -4.51 2.07
CA GLN A 170 19.23 -3.40 3.01
C GLN A 170 19.64 -3.84 4.42
N GLY A 171 19.98 -5.11 4.60
CA GLY A 171 20.46 -5.67 5.87
C GLY A 171 19.37 -6.04 6.87
N LEU A 172 18.09 -6.14 6.44
CA LEU A 172 17.05 -6.74 7.27
C LEU A 172 17.28 -8.26 7.36
N ARG A 173 17.11 -8.80 8.56
CA ARG A 173 17.18 -10.23 8.80
C ARG A 173 15.78 -10.79 9.01
N PHE A 174 15.47 -11.84 8.28
CA PHE A 174 14.20 -12.55 8.39
C PHE A 174 14.43 -13.87 9.13
N ASP A 175 13.55 -14.19 10.07
CA ASP A 175 13.54 -15.50 10.73
C ASP A 175 12.90 -16.52 9.79
N ARG A 176 13.76 -17.20 9.03
CA ARG A 176 13.35 -18.20 8.05
C ARG A 176 12.66 -19.43 8.66
N GLN A 177 12.82 -19.66 9.97
CA GLN A 177 12.17 -20.80 10.63
C GLN A 177 10.67 -20.54 10.84
N ASN A 178 10.28 -19.28 10.96
CA ASN A 178 8.90 -18.85 11.18
C ASN A 178 8.20 -18.33 9.90
N ILE A 179 8.89 -18.35 8.77
CA ILE A 179 8.29 -17.97 7.47
C ILE A 179 7.98 -19.27 6.72
N ARG A 180 6.72 -19.43 6.29
CA ARG A 180 6.35 -20.53 5.40
C ARG A 180 7.19 -20.49 4.12
N ALA A 181 7.42 -21.65 3.52
CA ALA A 181 8.07 -21.69 2.20
C ALA A 181 7.23 -20.93 1.17
N LEU A 182 7.85 -20.02 0.44
CA LEU A 182 7.22 -19.35 -0.68
C LEU A 182 7.17 -20.28 -1.89
N ALA A 183 6.08 -20.22 -2.64
CA ALA A 183 5.85 -20.99 -3.86
C ALA A 183 5.37 -20.06 -4.99
N PRO A 184 6.23 -19.13 -5.46
CA PRO A 184 5.85 -18.18 -6.49
C PRO A 184 5.43 -18.91 -7.77
N ASN A 185 4.29 -18.51 -8.31
CA ASN A 185 3.74 -19.08 -9.53
C ASN A 185 3.17 -17.95 -10.41
N PRO A 186 3.90 -17.47 -11.42
CA PRO A 186 3.43 -16.43 -12.32
C PRO A 186 2.13 -16.78 -13.06
N THR A 187 1.86 -18.06 -13.29
CA THR A 187 0.64 -18.53 -13.96
C THR A 187 -0.44 -19.03 -13.00
N GLY A 188 -0.26 -18.82 -11.69
CA GLY A 188 -1.24 -19.15 -10.67
C GLY A 188 -2.58 -18.43 -10.85
N ASP A 189 -3.57 -18.86 -10.08
CA ASP A 189 -4.89 -18.25 -10.10
C ASP A 189 -4.84 -16.78 -9.71
N ALA A 190 -5.65 -15.95 -10.34
CA ALA A 190 -5.86 -14.53 -10.02
C ALA A 190 -7.30 -14.32 -9.55
N HIS A 191 -7.59 -13.16 -8.98
CA HIS A 191 -8.89 -12.81 -8.46
C HIS A 191 -9.42 -11.53 -9.10
N ASP A 192 -10.70 -11.49 -9.45
CA ASP A 192 -11.43 -10.27 -9.77
C ASP A 192 -12.09 -9.74 -8.48
N ASP A 193 -11.35 -8.93 -7.73
CA ASP A 193 -11.84 -8.33 -6.49
C ASP A 193 -13.09 -7.46 -6.71
N GLY A 194 -13.26 -6.90 -7.91
CA GLY A 194 -14.44 -6.17 -8.33
C GLY A 194 -15.60 -7.03 -8.80
N GLY A 195 -15.45 -8.36 -8.87
CA GLY A 195 -16.44 -9.28 -9.42
C GLY A 195 -17.56 -9.68 -8.45
N SER A 196 -17.40 -9.46 -7.14
CA SER A 196 -18.34 -9.88 -6.10
C SER A 196 -18.83 -8.73 -5.23
N LEU A 197 -20.00 -8.93 -4.59
CA LEU A 197 -20.55 -7.95 -3.63
C LEU A 197 -19.63 -7.84 -2.39
N PRO A 198 -19.48 -6.63 -1.83
CA PRO A 198 -20.14 -5.35 -2.23
C PRO A 198 -19.45 -4.60 -3.37
N TRP A 199 -18.31 -5.08 -3.85
CA TRP A 199 -17.43 -4.35 -4.77
C TRP A 199 -17.94 -4.30 -6.22
N SER A 200 -18.77 -5.27 -6.63
CA SER A 200 -19.31 -5.36 -7.98
C SER A 200 -20.23 -4.19 -8.39
N VAL A 201 -20.73 -3.44 -7.41
CA VAL A 201 -21.55 -2.23 -7.64
C VAL A 201 -20.72 -0.96 -7.79
N LEU A 202 -19.42 -1.01 -7.56
CA LEU A 202 -18.54 0.13 -7.69
C LEU A 202 -18.09 0.31 -9.14
N PRO A 203 -17.80 1.55 -9.56
CA PRO A 203 -17.22 1.82 -10.87
C PRO A 203 -15.92 1.05 -11.07
N LYS A 204 -15.74 0.52 -12.27
CA LYS A 204 -14.49 -0.12 -12.70
C LYS A 204 -13.69 0.84 -13.57
N ALA A 205 -12.41 0.98 -13.27
CA ALA A 205 -11.44 1.73 -14.06
C ALA A 205 -10.09 1.00 -14.05
N PRO A 206 -9.56 0.64 -15.22
CA PRO A 206 -8.19 0.13 -15.31
C PRO A 206 -7.20 1.14 -14.74
N ARG A 207 -6.16 0.65 -14.09
CA ARG A 207 -5.05 1.50 -13.62
C ARG A 207 -4.24 2.00 -14.80
N GLU A 208 -3.81 3.24 -14.72
CA GLU A 208 -2.87 3.84 -15.66
C GLU A 208 -1.50 3.98 -14.99
N PHE A 209 -0.47 3.48 -15.66
CA PHE A 209 0.91 3.63 -15.21
C PHE A 209 1.60 4.65 -16.12
N PRO A 210 1.72 5.91 -15.66
CA PRO A 210 2.24 6.98 -16.51
C PRO A 210 3.72 6.73 -16.86
N MET A 211 4.10 7.08 -18.08
CA MET A 211 5.49 7.08 -18.54
C MET A 211 6.26 8.26 -17.90
N THR A 212 6.50 8.20 -16.63
CA THR A 212 7.32 9.19 -15.94
C THR A 212 8.76 8.73 -15.93
N VAL A 213 9.68 9.58 -16.37
CA VAL A 213 11.13 9.34 -16.35
C VAL A 213 11.75 10.26 -15.31
N PHE A 214 12.53 9.70 -14.42
CA PHE A 214 13.31 10.42 -13.43
C PHE A 214 14.78 10.02 -13.51
N GLY A 215 15.68 10.98 -13.66
CA GLY A 215 17.10 10.70 -13.78
C GLY A 215 17.46 9.72 -14.93
N GLY A 216 16.71 9.74 -16.03
CA GLY A 216 16.89 8.82 -17.16
C GLY A 216 16.34 7.41 -16.94
N ARG A 217 15.65 7.14 -15.83
CA ARG A 217 15.02 5.84 -15.52
C ARG A 217 13.51 5.95 -15.48
N PRO A 218 12.76 4.91 -15.89
CA PRO A 218 11.31 4.91 -15.72
C PRO A 218 10.96 4.92 -14.23
N ALA A 219 9.90 5.66 -13.88
CA ALA A 219 9.38 5.72 -12.51
C ALA A 219 8.80 4.38 -12.03
N PHE A 220 8.41 3.54 -13.00
CA PHE A 220 7.85 2.19 -12.78
C PHE A 220 8.58 1.19 -13.66
N THR A 221 8.77 -0.02 -13.13
CA THR A 221 9.24 -1.19 -13.88
C THR A 221 8.22 -2.32 -13.73
N ALA A 222 8.15 -3.21 -14.70
CA ALA A 222 7.34 -4.42 -14.58
C ALA A 222 8.19 -5.58 -14.06
N ASP A 223 7.63 -6.38 -13.15
CA ASP A 223 8.26 -7.65 -12.80
C ASP A 223 8.20 -8.61 -13.99
N PRO A 224 9.25 -9.42 -14.23
CA PRO A 224 9.26 -10.42 -15.30
C PRO A 224 8.06 -11.37 -15.31
N SER A 225 7.43 -11.60 -14.15
CA SER A 225 6.25 -12.46 -14.02
C SER A 225 5.06 -11.99 -14.88
N ILE A 226 4.95 -10.70 -15.18
CA ILE A 226 3.94 -10.20 -16.14
C ILE A 226 4.19 -10.80 -17.53
N GLY A 227 5.46 -10.79 -18.01
CA GLY A 227 5.82 -11.36 -19.29
C GLY A 227 5.69 -12.88 -19.31
N GLU A 228 6.09 -13.55 -18.24
CA GLU A 228 5.95 -15.00 -18.11
C GLU A 228 4.49 -15.47 -18.15
N ARG A 229 3.58 -14.65 -17.61
CA ARG A 229 2.13 -14.88 -17.59
C ARG A 229 1.45 -14.50 -18.90
N TRP A 230 2.01 -13.55 -19.66
CA TRP A 230 1.35 -12.97 -20.84
C TRP A 230 0.99 -14.01 -21.90
N GLY A 231 -0.28 -14.01 -22.32
CA GLY A 231 -0.83 -14.95 -23.27
C GLY A 231 -1.03 -16.38 -22.74
N LYS A 232 -0.62 -16.68 -21.51
CA LYS A 232 -0.85 -17.99 -20.91
C LYS A 232 -2.30 -18.12 -20.42
N PRO A 233 -2.89 -19.32 -20.51
CA PRO A 233 -4.21 -19.56 -19.96
C PRO A 233 -4.14 -19.56 -18.42
N VAL A 234 -4.86 -18.64 -17.81
CA VAL A 234 -4.93 -18.45 -16.36
C VAL A 234 -6.38 -18.47 -15.89
N ASN A 235 -6.60 -18.89 -14.64
CA ASN A 235 -7.91 -18.81 -14.02
C ASN A 235 -8.08 -17.44 -13.35
N VAL A 236 -9.33 -16.95 -13.36
CA VAL A 236 -9.76 -15.77 -12.60
C VAL A 236 -10.93 -16.16 -11.71
N LEU A 237 -10.74 -16.06 -10.41
CA LEU A 237 -11.71 -16.39 -9.38
C LEU A 237 -12.53 -15.15 -8.98
N PRO A 238 -13.76 -15.28 -8.46
CA PRO A 238 -14.48 -16.52 -8.18
C PRO A 238 -15.19 -17.13 -9.41
N ALA A 239 -15.21 -16.42 -10.54
CA ALA A 239 -15.93 -16.89 -11.73
C ALA A 239 -15.33 -18.16 -12.36
N ASN A 240 -14.13 -18.54 -11.93
CA ASN A 240 -13.34 -19.65 -12.45
C ASN A 240 -13.25 -19.62 -13.99
N SER A 241 -13.13 -18.41 -14.54
CA SER A 241 -12.99 -18.18 -15.96
C SER A 241 -11.54 -18.39 -16.37
N ARG A 242 -11.32 -19.13 -17.45
CA ARG A 242 -9.98 -19.39 -17.97
C ARG A 242 -9.80 -18.71 -19.32
N SER A 243 -8.81 -17.82 -19.38
CA SER A 243 -8.51 -17.08 -20.60
C SER A 243 -7.02 -16.79 -20.72
N ALA A 244 -6.58 -16.43 -21.92
CA ALA A 244 -5.22 -15.97 -22.13
C ALA A 244 -5.02 -14.63 -21.40
N TYR A 245 -4.03 -14.58 -20.50
CA TYR A 245 -3.75 -13.41 -19.70
C TYR A 245 -3.33 -12.21 -20.54
N LYS A 246 -3.94 -11.10 -20.27
CA LYS A 246 -3.49 -9.76 -20.65
C LYS A 246 -3.71 -8.87 -19.44
N ALA A 247 -2.68 -8.13 -19.04
CA ALA A 247 -2.83 -7.21 -17.93
C ALA A 247 -3.94 -6.19 -18.23
N ILE A 248 -4.78 -5.93 -17.21
CA ILE A 248 -5.90 -4.97 -17.32
C ILE A 248 -5.36 -3.55 -17.33
N GLY A 249 -4.29 -3.28 -16.56
CA GLY A 249 -3.67 -1.97 -16.49
C GLY A 249 -3.08 -1.50 -17.81
N VAL A 250 -3.17 -0.21 -18.07
CA VAL A 250 -2.61 0.42 -19.26
C VAL A 250 -1.14 0.72 -19.02
N PHE A 251 -0.27 -0.03 -19.68
CA PHE A 251 1.17 0.15 -19.61
C PHE A 251 1.66 0.95 -20.80
N ALA A 252 1.74 2.26 -20.69
CA ALA A 252 2.29 3.08 -21.76
C ALA A 252 3.80 2.80 -21.99
N ALA A 253 4.51 2.32 -20.96
CA ALA A 253 5.97 2.10 -20.99
C ALA A 253 6.42 0.64 -21.08
N VAL A 254 5.52 -0.32 -21.00
CA VAL A 254 5.88 -1.75 -20.88
C VAL A 254 5.76 -2.50 -22.21
N LYS A 255 5.18 -1.85 -23.24
CA LYS A 255 5.10 -2.43 -24.60
C LYS A 255 6.42 -2.98 -25.18
N PRO A 256 7.60 -2.35 -24.95
CA PRO A 256 8.86 -2.89 -25.43
C PRO A 256 9.36 -4.15 -24.71
N LEU A 257 8.80 -4.47 -23.52
CA LEU A 257 9.23 -5.64 -22.75
C LEU A 257 8.53 -6.93 -23.20
N PHE A 258 7.53 -6.83 -24.08
CA PHE A 258 6.68 -7.96 -24.51
C PHE A 258 6.56 -8.11 -26.03
N SER A 259 7.34 -7.37 -26.81
CA SER A 259 7.43 -7.52 -28.27
C SER A 259 8.49 -8.52 -28.70
#